data_5cbda8a37b06ebc55b438c65ba125dd9
#
_entry.id   5cbda8a37b06ebc55b438c65ba125dd9
#
_cell.length_a   1.000
_cell.length_b   1.000
_cell.length_c   1.000
_cell.angle_alpha   90.00
_cell.angle_beta   90.00
_cell.angle_gamma   90.00
#
_symmetry.space_group_name_H-M   'P 1'
#
loop_
_entity.id
_entity.type
_entity.pdbx_description
1 polymer ?
#
loop_
_entity_poly.entity_id
_entity_poly.type
_entity_poly.pdbx_seq_one_letter_code
_entity_poly.pdbx_strand_id
1 'polypeptide(L)'
;MKKLLNLIFFVFILFIFTNKLFAFEEKIKIGLLLPLSGQNEDIGKSVLRAVNLAINKIDDPVLEIYPKNNLDNSDDNIKATQELYDKGIRIFIGPIFDKNIKNLEKFNDAIFITFSNKNKSAQKNLIYAGVNATSQ
;
A
#
# COMPACT_ATOMS: atom_id res chain seq x y z
N MET A 1 39.47 -40.03 -22.29
CA MET A 1 39.32 -39.22 -21.05
C MET A 1 39.10 -37.73 -21.34
N LYS A 2 39.95 -37.03 -22.14
CA LYS A 2 39.77 -35.58 -22.41
C LYS A 2 38.42 -35.19 -23.05
N LYS A 3 37.90 -36.01 -24.00
CA LYS A 3 36.58 -35.74 -24.62
C LYS A 3 35.42 -35.85 -23.66
N LEU A 4 35.48 -36.80 -22.72
CA LEU A 4 34.44 -36.96 -21.69
C LEU A 4 34.47 -35.80 -20.69
N LEU A 5 35.65 -35.34 -20.30
CA LEU A 5 35.83 -34.19 -19.41
C LEU A 5 35.30 -32.90 -20.05
N ASN A 6 35.55 -32.66 -21.34
CA ASN A 6 35.00 -31.54 -22.06
C ASN A 6 33.48 -31.59 -22.18
N LEU A 7 32.90 -32.75 -22.36
CA LEU A 7 31.43 -32.92 -22.40
C LEU A 7 30.80 -32.58 -21.05
N ILE A 8 31.38 -33.07 -19.95
CA ILE A 8 30.90 -32.78 -18.59
C ILE A 8 30.99 -31.27 -18.30
N PHE A 9 32.10 -30.64 -18.69
CA PHE A 9 32.29 -29.18 -18.54
C PHE A 9 31.28 -28.39 -19.34
N PHE A 10 30.95 -28.80 -20.57
CA PHE A 10 29.95 -28.15 -21.40
C PHE A 10 28.53 -28.30 -20.81
N VAL A 11 28.16 -29.46 -20.30
CA VAL A 11 26.88 -29.71 -19.62
C VAL A 11 26.78 -28.87 -18.33
N PHE A 12 27.89 -28.75 -17.58
CA PHE A 12 27.92 -27.93 -16.37
C PHE A 12 27.74 -26.43 -16.66
N ILE A 13 28.36 -25.93 -17.74
CA ILE A 13 28.13 -24.55 -18.21
C ILE A 13 26.67 -24.35 -18.62
N LEU A 14 26.08 -25.28 -19.36
CA LEU A 14 24.68 -25.22 -19.76
C LEU A 14 23.74 -25.17 -18.54
N PHE A 15 24.06 -25.91 -17.49
CA PHE A 15 23.28 -25.94 -16.25
C PHE A 15 23.36 -24.60 -15.47
N ILE A 16 24.49 -23.90 -15.53
CA ILE A 16 24.64 -22.56 -14.93
C ILE A 16 23.80 -21.53 -15.68
N PHE A 17 23.71 -21.61 -17.00
CA PHE A 17 22.93 -20.67 -17.80
C PHE A 17 21.40 -20.89 -17.75
N THR A 18 20.93 -22.05 -17.26
CA THR A 18 19.49 -22.32 -17.12
C THR A 18 18.89 -21.79 -15.82
N ASN A 19 19.68 -21.28 -14.87
CA ASN A 19 19.17 -20.56 -13.71
C ASN A 19 18.67 -19.18 -14.21
N LYS A 20 17.44 -19.15 -14.75
CA LYS A 20 16.70 -17.88 -14.88
C LYS A 20 16.62 -17.30 -13.48
N LEU A 21 17.33 -16.23 -13.24
CA LEU A 21 17.03 -15.34 -12.12
C LEU A 21 15.55 -14.93 -12.31
N PHE A 22 14.65 -15.57 -11.56
CA PHE A 22 13.33 -15.02 -11.33
C PHE A 22 13.59 -13.73 -10.57
N ALA A 23 13.66 -12.61 -11.27
CA ALA A 23 13.56 -11.31 -10.65
C ALA A 23 12.19 -11.31 -9.95
N PHE A 24 12.20 -11.44 -8.63
CA PHE A 24 11.02 -11.30 -7.82
C PHE A 24 10.67 -9.82 -7.88
N GLU A 25 9.68 -9.48 -8.71
CA GLU A 25 9.20 -8.12 -8.83
C GLU A 25 8.52 -7.75 -7.52
N GLU A 26 9.18 -6.88 -6.74
CA GLU A 26 8.68 -6.47 -5.43
C GLU A 26 7.38 -5.69 -5.62
N LYS A 27 6.29 -6.21 -5.04
CA LYS A 27 4.97 -5.59 -5.14
C LYS A 27 4.88 -4.35 -4.25
N ILE A 28 4.36 -3.27 -4.80
CA ILE A 28 4.02 -2.06 -4.05
C ILE A 28 2.64 -2.26 -3.43
N LYS A 29 2.63 -2.52 -2.12
CA LYS A 29 1.41 -2.78 -1.36
C LYS A 29 0.86 -1.47 -0.80
N ILE A 30 -0.40 -1.17 -1.12
CA ILE A 30 -1.10 0.04 -0.68
C ILE A 30 -2.30 -0.36 0.18
N GLY A 31 -2.31 0.06 1.45
CA GLY A 31 -3.44 -0.11 2.35
C GLY A 31 -4.50 0.97 2.14
N LEU A 32 -5.77 0.59 2.09
CA LEU A 32 -6.88 1.54 2.06
C LEU A 32 -7.62 1.50 3.38
N LEU A 33 -7.54 2.59 4.15
CA LEU A 33 -8.23 2.75 5.43
C LEU A 33 -9.53 3.52 5.23
N LEU A 34 -10.62 2.79 5.03
CA LEU A 34 -11.91 3.32 4.59
C LEU A 34 -13.04 2.87 5.52
N PRO A 35 -14.08 3.71 5.75
CA PRO A 35 -15.32 3.27 6.40
C PRO A 35 -16.14 2.45 5.38
N LEU A 36 -15.97 1.12 5.40
CA LEU A 36 -16.68 0.22 4.49
C LEU A 36 -17.98 -0.32 5.06
N SER A 37 -18.35 0.15 6.27
CA SER A 37 -19.65 -0.11 6.92
C SER A 37 -20.02 1.05 7.85
N GLY A 38 -21.30 1.10 8.29
CA GLY A 38 -21.81 2.15 9.15
C GLY A 38 -22.24 3.42 8.42
N GLN A 39 -22.34 4.53 9.15
CA GLN A 39 -22.95 5.79 8.67
C GLN A 39 -22.26 6.37 7.42
N ASN A 40 -20.96 6.21 7.27
CA ASN A 40 -20.17 6.78 6.19
C ASN A 40 -19.73 5.73 5.14
N GLU A 41 -20.42 4.59 5.09
CA GLU A 41 -20.14 3.47 4.19
C GLU A 41 -20.12 3.89 2.71
N ASP A 42 -21.07 4.72 2.28
CA ASP A 42 -21.19 5.17 0.89
C ASP A 42 -19.97 5.99 0.45
N ILE A 43 -19.41 6.80 1.35
CA ILE A 43 -18.18 7.57 1.10
C ILE A 43 -17.01 6.61 0.94
N GLY A 44 -16.83 5.66 1.87
CA GLY A 44 -15.78 4.66 1.81
C GLY A 44 -15.84 3.81 0.53
N LYS A 45 -17.03 3.34 0.17
CA LYS A 45 -17.26 2.58 -1.08
C LYS A 45 -17.00 3.42 -2.34
N SER A 46 -17.30 4.71 -2.31
CA SER A 46 -17.03 5.60 -3.43
C SER A 46 -15.52 5.81 -3.63
N VAL A 47 -14.78 6.00 -2.55
CA VAL A 47 -13.31 6.07 -2.62
C VAL A 47 -12.71 4.74 -3.10
N LEU A 48 -13.19 3.60 -2.59
CA LEU A 48 -12.73 2.29 -3.04
C LEU A 48 -12.94 2.10 -4.55
N ARG A 49 -14.12 2.48 -5.08
CA ARG A 49 -14.40 2.43 -6.51
C ARG A 49 -13.48 3.33 -7.32
N ALA A 50 -13.21 4.55 -6.84
CA ALA A 50 -12.31 5.48 -7.52
C ALA A 50 -10.87 4.93 -7.57
N VAL A 51 -10.38 4.35 -6.47
CA VAL A 51 -9.05 3.71 -6.43
C VAL A 51 -8.99 2.54 -7.39
N ASN A 52 -10.00 1.64 -7.41
CA ASN A 52 -10.05 0.52 -8.34
C ASN A 52 -10.04 0.98 -9.81
N LEU A 53 -10.77 2.03 -10.15
CA LEU A 53 -10.75 2.62 -11.49
C LEU A 53 -9.37 3.18 -11.85
N ALA A 54 -8.70 3.84 -10.91
CA ALA A 54 -7.35 4.37 -11.11
C ALA A 54 -6.34 3.24 -11.34
N ILE A 55 -6.37 2.19 -10.52
CA ILE A 55 -5.48 1.03 -10.66
C ILE A 55 -5.71 0.32 -12.00
N ASN A 56 -6.97 0.09 -12.38
CA ASN A 56 -7.29 -0.51 -13.68
C ASN A 56 -6.80 0.35 -14.86
N LYS A 57 -6.81 1.68 -14.71
CA LYS A 57 -6.31 2.59 -15.74
C LYS A 57 -4.79 2.62 -15.81
N ILE A 58 -4.10 2.48 -14.67
CA ILE A 58 -2.64 2.40 -14.59
C ILE A 58 -2.15 1.09 -15.20
N ASP A 59 -2.88 0.00 -14.96
CA ASP A 59 -2.62 -1.36 -15.47
C ASP A 59 -1.19 -1.84 -15.17
N ASP A 60 -0.72 -1.53 -13.95
CA ASP A 60 0.61 -1.93 -13.47
C ASP A 60 0.48 -3.12 -12.52
N PRO A 61 0.99 -4.31 -12.90
CA PRO A 61 0.90 -5.51 -12.08
C PRO A 61 1.70 -5.44 -10.77
N VAL A 62 2.57 -4.43 -10.61
CA VAL A 62 3.35 -4.21 -9.38
C VAL A 62 2.47 -3.66 -8.26
N LEU A 63 1.37 -2.98 -8.57
CA LEU A 63 0.49 -2.36 -7.58
C LEU A 63 -0.50 -3.37 -6.99
N GLU A 64 -0.52 -3.49 -5.67
CA GLU A 64 -1.50 -4.30 -4.93
C GLU A 64 -2.24 -3.47 -3.89
N ILE A 65 -3.58 -3.55 -3.91
CA ILE A 65 -4.46 -2.77 -3.03
C ILE A 65 -5.05 -3.66 -1.94
N TYR A 66 -4.95 -3.19 -0.70
CA TYR A 66 -5.44 -3.87 0.49
C TYR A 66 -6.49 -3.03 1.22
N PRO A 67 -7.78 -3.13 0.85
CA PRO A 67 -8.85 -2.40 1.53
C PRO A 67 -9.10 -2.98 2.93
N LYS A 68 -9.26 -2.09 3.90
CA LYS A 68 -9.56 -2.43 5.29
C LYS A 68 -10.59 -1.47 5.85
N ASN A 69 -11.63 -2.04 6.46
CA ASN A 69 -12.66 -1.26 7.14
C ASN A 69 -12.11 -0.68 8.45
N ASN A 70 -12.20 0.63 8.63
CA ASN A 70 -11.79 1.34 9.84
C ASN A 70 -12.96 1.76 10.72
N LEU A 71 -14.21 1.32 10.40
CA LEU A 71 -15.45 1.59 11.11
C LEU A 71 -15.68 3.07 11.49
N ASP A 72 -15.00 3.98 10.80
CA ASP A 72 -15.07 5.43 10.98
C ASP A 72 -14.81 5.90 12.42
N ASN A 73 -13.93 5.22 13.15
CA ASN A 73 -13.45 5.66 14.46
C ASN A 73 -11.94 5.46 14.61
N SER A 74 -11.35 6.17 15.58
CA SER A 74 -9.91 6.21 15.78
C SER A 74 -9.32 4.84 16.17
N ASP A 75 -9.98 4.11 17.06
CA ASP A 75 -9.44 2.87 17.63
C ASP A 75 -9.46 1.73 16.59
N ASP A 76 -10.55 1.61 15.84
CA ASP A 76 -10.63 0.63 14.75
C ASP A 76 -9.72 1.01 13.58
N ASN A 77 -9.52 2.32 13.33
CA ASN A 77 -8.54 2.78 12.36
C ASN A 77 -7.12 2.36 12.74
N ILE A 78 -6.75 2.48 14.03
CA ILE A 78 -5.45 2.04 14.52
C ILE A 78 -5.29 0.52 14.41
N LYS A 79 -6.31 -0.27 14.75
CA LYS A 79 -6.29 -1.73 14.59
C LYS A 79 -6.15 -2.12 13.12
N ALA A 80 -6.97 -1.51 12.24
CA ALA A 80 -6.92 -1.75 10.81
C ALA A 80 -5.53 -1.43 10.23
N THR A 81 -4.93 -0.32 10.66
CA THR A 81 -3.58 0.09 10.28
C THR A 81 -2.55 -0.94 10.76
N GLN A 82 -2.62 -1.35 12.04
CA GLN A 82 -1.68 -2.32 12.59
C GLN A 82 -1.70 -3.65 11.83
N GLU A 83 -2.90 -4.18 11.53
CA GLU A 83 -3.05 -5.43 10.79
C GLU A 83 -2.43 -5.39 9.39
N LEU A 84 -2.54 -4.25 8.70
CA LEU A 84 -1.93 -4.06 7.39
C LEU A 84 -0.42 -3.80 7.49
N TYR A 85 0.00 -3.05 8.52
CA TYR A 85 1.40 -2.75 8.81
C TYR A 85 2.20 -4.03 9.10
N ASP A 86 1.62 -4.98 9.86
CA ASP A 86 2.21 -6.28 10.17
C ASP A 86 2.38 -7.17 8.93
N LYS A 87 1.59 -6.91 7.88
CA LYS A 87 1.75 -7.52 6.54
C LYS A 87 2.81 -6.84 5.66
N GLY A 88 3.56 -5.89 6.22
CA GLY A 88 4.61 -5.15 5.51
C GLY A 88 4.11 -3.96 4.68
N ILE A 89 2.84 -3.56 4.80
CA ILE A 89 2.31 -2.39 4.09
C ILE A 89 2.83 -1.12 4.76
N ARG A 90 3.34 -0.18 3.96
CA ARG A 90 3.93 1.09 4.42
C ARG A 90 3.35 2.32 3.74
N ILE A 91 2.51 2.13 2.73
CA ILE A 91 1.80 3.20 2.03
C ILE A 91 0.32 3.02 2.29
N PHE A 92 -0.33 4.07 2.81
CA PHE A 92 -1.74 4.06 3.16
C PHE A 92 -2.48 5.20 2.49
N ILE A 93 -3.65 4.92 1.92
CA ILE A 93 -4.63 5.91 1.48
C ILE A 93 -5.76 5.91 2.50
N GLY A 94 -5.99 7.06 3.11
CA GLY A 94 -6.85 7.23 4.28
C GLY A 94 -6.03 7.47 5.56
N PRO A 95 -6.73 7.66 6.68
CA PRO A 95 -8.19 7.71 6.81
C PRO A 95 -8.80 8.94 6.10
N ILE A 96 -10.13 8.86 5.85
CA ILE A 96 -10.85 9.94 5.18
C ILE A 96 -11.07 11.13 6.13
N PHE A 97 -11.41 10.84 7.37
CA PHE A 97 -11.82 11.84 8.35
C PHE A 97 -10.73 12.19 9.36
N ASP A 98 -10.64 13.48 9.70
CA ASP A 98 -9.67 14.06 10.64
C ASP A 98 -9.64 13.36 12.01
N LYS A 99 -10.80 12.99 12.55
CA LYS A 99 -10.92 12.28 13.84
C LYS A 99 -10.17 10.94 13.89
N ASN A 100 -9.91 10.34 12.73
CA ASN A 100 -9.25 9.04 12.60
C ASN A 100 -7.74 9.12 12.40
N ILE A 101 -7.17 10.34 12.32
CA ILE A 101 -5.72 10.57 12.12
C ILE A 101 -4.91 10.38 13.40
N LYS A 102 -5.58 10.50 14.55
CA LYS A 102 -4.92 10.43 15.86
C LYS A 102 -4.10 9.14 16.03
N ASN A 103 -2.89 9.30 16.59
CA ASN A 103 -1.96 8.20 16.90
C ASN A 103 -1.39 7.43 15.68
N LEU A 104 -1.48 7.97 14.45
CA LEU A 104 -0.82 7.39 13.29
C LEU A 104 0.69 7.64 13.28
N GLU A 105 1.20 8.60 14.07
CA GLU A 105 2.62 8.90 14.24
C GLU A 105 3.45 7.72 14.75
N LYS A 106 2.82 6.77 15.43
CA LYS A 106 3.51 5.55 15.90
C LYS A 106 4.01 4.64 14.77
N PHE A 107 3.42 4.76 13.58
CA PHE A 107 3.85 4.06 12.36
C PHE A 107 4.84 4.92 11.57
N ASN A 108 5.99 5.21 12.15
CA ASN A 108 6.93 6.24 11.71
C ASN A 108 7.63 5.96 10.37
N ASP A 109 7.66 4.72 9.91
CA ASP A 109 8.18 4.26 8.63
C ASP A 109 7.08 4.04 7.57
N ALA A 110 5.83 4.40 7.88
CA ALA A 110 4.71 4.37 6.95
C ALA A 110 4.29 5.78 6.54
N ILE A 111 3.76 5.92 5.33
CA ILE A 111 3.22 7.17 4.77
C ILE A 111 1.71 7.05 4.66
N PHE A 112 0.99 8.08 5.13
CA PHE A 112 -0.46 8.15 5.06
C PHE A 112 -0.88 9.33 4.18
N ILE A 113 -1.68 9.06 3.16
CA ILE A 113 -2.32 10.07 2.31
C ILE A 113 -3.76 10.20 2.79
N THR A 114 -4.06 11.24 3.55
CA THR A 114 -5.39 11.49 4.13
C THR A 114 -6.18 12.51 3.30
N PHE A 115 -7.50 12.35 3.26
CA PHE A 115 -8.40 13.30 2.60
C PHE A 115 -8.91 14.40 3.55
N SER A 116 -8.43 14.43 4.79
CA SER A 116 -8.77 15.52 5.70
C SER A 116 -8.34 16.88 5.15
N ASN A 117 -9.21 17.86 5.30
CA ASN A 117 -8.94 19.27 4.96
C ASN A 117 -8.40 20.06 6.16
N LYS A 118 -8.24 19.45 7.32
CA LYS A 118 -7.74 20.07 8.55
C LYS A 118 -6.26 19.74 8.77
N ASN A 119 -5.41 20.62 8.31
CA ASN A 119 -3.97 20.52 8.59
C ASN A 119 -3.67 21.01 10.01
N LYS A 120 -3.87 20.15 11.02
CA LYS A 120 -3.61 20.47 12.44
C LYS A 120 -2.39 19.76 13.02
N SER A 121 -1.78 18.85 12.28
CA SER A 121 -0.70 18.01 12.80
C SER A 121 0.57 18.21 11.98
N ALA A 122 1.67 18.49 12.67
CA ALA A 122 3.02 18.50 12.09
C ALA A 122 3.62 17.08 11.96
N GLN A 123 2.78 16.06 11.82
CA GLN A 123 3.25 14.68 11.68
C GLN A 123 3.96 14.52 10.33
N LYS A 124 5.21 14.05 10.37
CA LYS A 124 6.07 13.92 9.17
C LYS A 124 5.61 12.85 8.18
N ASN A 125 4.81 11.91 8.65
CA ASN A 125 4.33 10.76 7.88
C ASN A 125 2.90 10.94 7.32
N LEU A 126 2.33 12.17 7.43
CA LEU A 126 1.01 12.50 6.89
C LEU A 126 1.11 13.45 5.70
N ILE A 127 0.44 13.08 4.61
CA ILE A 127 0.22 13.90 3.43
C ILE A 127 -1.28 14.25 3.39
N TYR A 128 -1.61 15.53 3.44
CA TYR A 128 -2.98 16.02 3.36
C TYR A 128 -3.36 16.28 1.90
N ALA A 129 -4.22 15.45 1.34
CA ALA A 129 -4.71 15.55 -0.02
C ALA A 129 -6.11 16.21 -0.10
N GLY A 130 -6.69 16.62 1.03
CA GLY A 130 -7.98 17.30 1.08
C GLY A 130 -7.88 18.76 0.59
N VAL A 131 -8.94 19.23 -0.06
CA VAL A 131 -9.07 20.64 -0.46
C VAL A 131 -9.35 21.50 0.78
N ASN A 132 -8.55 22.52 1.02
CA ASN A 132 -8.75 23.49 2.10
C ASN A 132 -8.80 24.93 1.56
N ALA A 133 -9.28 25.86 2.39
CA ALA A 133 -9.44 27.25 1.99
C ALA A 133 -8.12 27.98 1.66
N THR A 134 -6.98 27.43 2.06
CA THR A 134 -5.65 27.99 1.74
C THR A 134 -5.09 27.49 0.41
N SER A 135 -5.71 26.47 -0.19
CA SER A 135 -5.28 25.90 -1.48
C SER A 135 -6.08 26.50 -2.69
N GLN A 136 -6.94 27.48 -2.43
CA GLN A 136 -7.65 28.28 -3.42
C GLN A 136 -7.01 29.67 -3.52
#